data_9d744760701b8c7a0340c7c35f9f8df3
#
_entry.id   9d744760701b8c7a0340c7c35f9f8df3
#
_cell.length_a   1.000
_cell.length_b   1.000
_cell.length_c   1.000
_cell.angle_alpha   90.00
_cell.angle_beta   90.00
_cell.angle_gamma   90.00
#
_symmetry.space_group_name_H-M   'P 1'
#
loop_
_entity.id
_entity.type
_entity.pdbx_description
1 polymer ?
#
loop_
_entity_poly.entity_id
_entity_poly.type
_entity_poly.pdbx_seq_one_letter_code
_entity_poly.pdbx_strand_id
1 'polypeptide(L)'
;MSLYKEILLDHYKHPRHHGEIEGPSFRVAEFNPLCGDLINLSGVVVDGVLMQVAFTGKGCVISQATASLLLEKYSGCSKADILAITADDVLALIQMNLGPNRIKCALLPLIALQKC
;
A
#
# COMPACT_ATOMS: atom_id res chain seq x y z
N MET A 1 -23.53 8.70 1.10
CA MET A 1 -22.10 8.42 0.86
C MET A 1 -21.61 7.50 1.95
N SER A 2 -20.86 6.47 1.59
CA SER A 2 -20.39 5.51 2.59
C SER A 2 -19.22 6.08 3.38
N LEU A 3 -19.09 5.68 4.64
CA LEU A 3 -17.96 6.03 5.49
C LEU A 3 -16.64 5.56 4.87
N TYR A 4 -16.63 4.40 4.23
CA TYR A 4 -15.44 3.83 3.62
C TYR A 4 -14.91 4.68 2.46
N LYS A 5 -15.80 5.27 1.69
CA LYS A 5 -15.41 6.20 0.63
C LYS A 5 -14.74 7.44 1.22
N GLU A 6 -15.25 7.94 2.33
CA GLU A 6 -14.67 9.09 3.03
C GLU A 6 -13.28 8.75 3.58
N ILE A 7 -13.10 7.55 4.12
CA ILE A 7 -11.81 7.07 4.62
C ILE A 7 -10.80 6.99 3.47
N LEU A 8 -11.19 6.44 2.32
CA LEU A 8 -10.31 6.37 1.15
C LEU A 8 -9.89 7.75 0.67
N LEU A 9 -10.82 8.69 0.60
CA LEU A 9 -10.52 10.05 0.17
C LEU A 9 -9.58 10.76 1.15
N ASP A 10 -9.77 10.53 2.44
CA ASP A 10 -8.90 11.08 3.47
C ASP A 10 -7.46 10.54 3.31
N HIS A 11 -7.31 9.24 3.13
CA HIS A 11 -6.00 8.63 2.91
C HIS A 11 -5.36 9.09 1.60
N TYR A 12 -6.16 9.37 0.59
CA TYR A 12 -5.66 9.90 -0.66
C TYR A 12 -5.14 11.34 -0.52
N LYS A 13 -5.90 12.18 0.17
CA LYS A 13 -5.54 13.60 0.36
C LYS A 13 -4.44 13.78 1.40
N HIS A 14 -4.43 12.94 2.42
CA HIS A 14 -3.50 13.02 3.55
C HIS A 14 -2.86 11.64 3.79
N PRO A 15 -2.04 11.15 2.85
CA PRO A 15 -1.50 9.80 2.95
C PRO A 15 -0.58 9.66 4.16
N ARG A 16 -0.71 8.54 4.86
CA ARG A 16 0.15 8.15 5.96
C ARG A 16 1.39 7.47 5.39
N HIS A 17 2.52 7.62 6.08
CA HIS A 17 3.79 7.04 5.63
C HIS A 17 4.20 7.50 4.23
N HIS A 18 3.83 8.72 3.86
CA HIS A 18 4.18 9.29 2.56
C HIS A 18 5.58 9.88 2.61
N GLY A 19 6.40 9.55 1.61
CA GLY A 19 7.76 10.05 1.48
C GLY A 19 8.75 8.94 1.19
N GLU A 20 10.01 9.19 1.49
CA GLU A 20 11.08 8.22 1.32
C GLU A 20 11.82 8.04 2.63
N ILE A 21 12.24 6.81 2.92
CA ILE A 21 13.06 6.52 4.08
C ILE A 21 14.52 6.75 3.69
N GLU A 22 15.23 7.52 4.51
CA GLU A 22 16.65 7.77 4.34
C GLU A 22 17.45 6.57 4.83
N GLY A 23 18.39 6.09 4.00
CA GLY A 23 19.19 4.92 4.33
C GLY A 23 18.39 3.63 4.40
N PRO A 24 17.51 3.34 3.43
CA PRO A 24 16.63 2.17 3.54
C PRO A 24 17.38 0.87 3.37
N SER A 25 16.87 -0.21 3.99
CA SER A 25 17.37 -1.54 3.72
C SER A 25 16.73 -2.16 2.48
N PHE A 26 15.63 -1.59 1.99
CA PHE A 26 15.03 -2.02 0.72
C PHE A 26 14.38 -0.84 -0.01
N ARG A 27 14.30 -0.98 -1.33
CA ARG A 27 13.51 -0.12 -2.21
C ARG A 27 12.79 -1.02 -3.20
N VAL A 28 11.51 -0.79 -3.41
CA VAL A 28 10.68 -1.55 -4.36
C VAL A 28 9.85 -0.58 -5.17
N ALA A 29 9.76 -0.83 -6.47
CA ALA A 29 8.89 -0.07 -7.36
C ALA A 29 7.98 -1.04 -8.10
N GLU A 30 6.68 -0.78 -8.08
CA GLU A 30 5.69 -1.55 -8.83
C GLU A 30 4.85 -0.62 -9.70
N PHE A 31 4.60 -1.06 -10.90
CA PHE A 31 3.89 -0.27 -11.91
C PHE A 31 2.79 -1.10 -12.54
N ASN A 32 1.59 -0.51 -12.66
CA ASN A 32 0.49 -1.11 -13.38
C ASN A 32 0.30 -0.35 -14.69
N PRO A 33 0.71 -0.92 -15.84
CA PRO A 33 0.62 -0.21 -17.12
C PRO A 33 -0.82 0.04 -17.61
N LEU A 34 -1.77 -0.74 -17.14
CA LEU A 34 -3.18 -0.58 -17.53
C LEU A 34 -3.77 0.73 -17.00
N CYS A 35 -3.40 1.12 -15.78
CA CYS A 35 -3.94 2.30 -15.11
C CYS A 35 -2.91 3.43 -14.97
N GLY A 36 -1.65 3.17 -15.27
CA GLY A 36 -0.58 4.12 -15.04
C GLY A 36 -0.24 4.31 -13.56
N ASP A 37 -0.64 3.39 -12.71
CA ASP A 37 -0.35 3.47 -11.27
C ASP A 37 1.10 3.07 -10.99
N LEU A 38 1.74 3.82 -10.10
CA LEU A 38 3.10 3.56 -9.65
C LEU A 38 3.15 3.64 -8.13
N ILE A 39 3.77 2.65 -7.51
CA ILE A 39 4.04 2.65 -6.07
C ILE A 39 5.53 2.41 -5.86
N ASN A 40 6.19 3.34 -5.17
CA ASN A 40 7.57 3.21 -4.74
C ASN A 40 7.58 3.06 -3.24
N LEU A 41 8.15 1.95 -2.74
CA LEU A 41 8.31 1.73 -1.30
C LEU A 41 9.78 1.82 -0.93
N SER A 42 10.04 2.37 0.24
CA SER A 42 11.34 2.29 0.89
C SER A 42 11.14 2.03 2.37
N GLY A 43 12.06 1.33 2.99
CA GLY A 43 11.88 1.02 4.40
C GLY A 43 13.11 0.37 5.02
N VAL A 44 12.96 0.03 6.30
CA VAL A 44 13.99 -0.62 7.10
C VAL A 44 13.40 -1.87 7.73
N VAL A 45 14.04 -3.00 7.47
CA VAL A 45 13.69 -4.29 8.08
C VAL A 45 14.82 -4.66 9.04
N VAL A 46 14.47 -4.94 10.30
CA VAL A 46 15.41 -5.37 11.33
C VAL A 46 14.87 -6.63 11.98
N ASP A 47 15.67 -7.68 11.98
CA ASP A 47 15.30 -8.98 12.57
C ASP A 47 13.94 -9.50 12.07
N GLY A 48 13.68 -9.32 10.76
CA GLY A 48 12.45 -9.78 10.14
C GLY A 48 11.23 -8.92 10.42
N VAL A 49 11.41 -7.73 11.01
CA VAL A 49 10.31 -6.81 11.33
C VAL A 49 10.46 -5.54 10.49
N LEU A 50 9.35 -5.10 9.90
CA LEU A 50 9.28 -3.87 9.13
C LEU A 50 9.22 -2.68 10.10
N MET A 51 10.37 -2.12 10.43
CA MET A 51 10.50 -1.06 11.42
C MET A 51 10.06 0.30 10.91
N GLN A 52 10.40 0.60 9.66
CA GLN A 52 10.03 1.85 8.99
C GLN A 52 9.64 1.54 7.57
N VAL A 53 8.64 2.24 7.07
CA VAL A 53 8.22 2.12 5.68
C VAL A 53 7.54 3.42 5.25
N ALA A 54 7.80 3.83 4.02
CA ALA A 54 7.14 4.97 3.41
C ALA A 54 6.94 4.69 1.93
N PHE A 55 6.04 5.46 1.32
CA PHE A 55 5.79 5.31 -0.10
C PHE A 55 5.68 6.67 -0.78
N THR A 56 6.01 6.67 -2.06
CA THR A 56 5.62 7.71 -3.02
C THR A 56 4.97 7.00 -4.19
N GLY A 57 4.23 7.74 -4.97
CA GLY A 57 3.60 7.15 -6.14
C GLY A 57 2.72 8.13 -6.87
N LYS A 58 2.10 7.62 -7.91
CA LYS A 58 1.12 8.36 -8.70
C LYS A 58 0.11 7.36 -9.26
N GLY A 59 -1.06 7.87 -9.62
CA GLY A 59 -2.11 7.05 -10.19
C GLY A 59 -3.45 7.35 -9.57
N CYS A 60 -4.34 6.36 -9.61
CA CYS A 60 -5.71 6.56 -9.17
C CYS A 60 -5.83 6.64 -7.64
N VAL A 61 -6.97 7.15 -7.19
CA VAL A 61 -7.29 7.26 -5.77
C VAL A 61 -7.16 5.89 -5.08
N ILE A 62 -7.63 4.83 -5.73
CA ILE A 62 -7.65 3.48 -5.14
C ILE A 62 -6.23 3.00 -4.81
N SER A 63 -5.29 3.09 -5.75
CA SER A 63 -3.93 2.60 -5.49
C SER A 63 -3.23 3.41 -4.40
N GLN A 64 -3.36 4.73 -4.45
CA GLN A 64 -2.66 5.60 -3.51
C GLN A 64 -3.26 5.52 -2.10
N ALA A 65 -4.59 5.51 -1.98
CA ALA A 65 -5.26 5.38 -0.69
C ALA A 65 -5.01 4.00 -0.07
N THR A 66 -5.01 2.96 -0.88
CA THR A 66 -4.74 1.59 -0.41
C THR A 66 -3.32 1.47 0.12
N ALA A 67 -2.34 2.09 -0.56
CA ALA A 67 -0.96 2.12 -0.07
C ALA A 67 -0.90 2.74 1.33
N SER A 68 -1.55 3.89 1.53
CA SER A 68 -1.60 4.54 2.82
C SER A 68 -2.23 3.64 3.90
N LEU A 69 -3.37 3.02 3.59
CA LEU A 69 -4.07 2.12 4.52
C LEU A 69 -3.22 0.91 4.90
N LEU A 70 -2.58 0.27 3.91
CA LEU A 70 -1.73 -0.89 4.16
C LEU A 70 -0.54 -0.55 5.03
N LEU A 71 0.15 0.53 4.75
CA LEU A 71 1.33 0.90 5.52
C LEU A 71 0.97 1.30 6.94
N GLU A 72 -0.17 1.97 7.13
CA GLU A 72 -0.64 2.31 8.47
C GLU A 72 -0.92 1.05 9.29
N LYS A 73 -1.54 0.04 8.67
CA LYS A 73 -1.92 -1.18 9.38
C LYS A 73 -0.72 -2.10 9.66
N TYR A 74 0.20 -2.23 8.70
CA TYR A 74 1.23 -3.27 8.76
C TYR A 74 2.64 -2.75 9.09
N SER A 75 2.84 -1.47 9.26
CA SER A 75 4.10 -0.95 9.78
C SER A 75 4.32 -1.50 11.19
N GLY A 76 5.50 -2.02 11.43
CA GLY A 76 5.83 -2.67 12.70
C GLY A 76 5.53 -4.16 12.75
N CYS A 77 4.93 -4.73 11.71
CA CYS A 77 4.66 -6.16 11.63
C CYS A 77 5.87 -6.94 11.11
N SER A 78 5.89 -8.24 11.39
CA SER A 78 6.94 -9.12 10.86
C SER A 78 6.75 -9.35 9.36
N LYS A 79 7.84 -9.71 8.67
CA LYS A 79 7.76 -10.09 7.26
C LYS A 79 6.86 -11.30 7.05
N ALA A 80 6.83 -12.22 7.99
CA ALA A 80 5.96 -13.39 7.92
C ALA A 80 4.48 -12.96 7.90
N ASP A 81 4.10 -12.01 8.76
CA ASP A 81 2.73 -11.49 8.78
C ASP A 81 2.40 -10.75 7.47
N ILE A 82 3.35 -9.99 6.93
CA ILE A 82 3.16 -9.27 5.67
C ILE A 82 2.98 -10.25 4.50
N LEU A 83 3.76 -11.31 4.45
CA LEU A 83 3.65 -12.32 3.40
C LEU A 83 2.33 -13.11 3.49
N ALA A 84 1.72 -13.14 4.66
CA ALA A 84 0.43 -13.81 4.88
C ALA A 84 -0.77 -12.96 4.46
N ILE A 85 -0.59 -11.68 4.12
CA ILE A 85 -1.68 -10.82 3.67
C ILE A 85 -2.22 -11.33 2.35
N THR A 86 -3.55 -11.49 2.28
CA THR A 86 -4.22 -11.94 1.06
C THR A 86 -4.90 -10.80 0.33
N ALA A 87 -5.28 -11.04 -0.94
CA ALA A 87 -6.09 -10.08 -1.68
C ALA A 87 -7.39 -9.75 -0.95
N ASP A 88 -8.02 -10.74 -0.33
CA ASP A 88 -9.26 -10.52 0.43
C ASP A 88 -9.03 -9.60 1.63
N ASP A 89 -7.88 -9.70 2.29
CA ASP A 89 -7.52 -8.81 3.39
C ASP A 89 -7.45 -7.36 2.92
N VAL A 90 -6.85 -7.12 1.75
CA VAL A 90 -6.76 -5.78 1.16
C VAL A 90 -8.15 -5.25 0.81
N LEU A 91 -8.96 -6.07 0.16
CA LEU A 91 -10.32 -5.67 -0.24
C LEU A 91 -11.19 -5.38 0.98
N ALA A 92 -10.98 -6.10 2.07
CA ALA A 92 -11.69 -5.85 3.33
C ALA A 92 -11.34 -4.48 3.93
N LEU A 93 -10.10 -4.00 3.75
CA LEU A 93 -9.71 -2.67 4.21
C LEU A 93 -10.43 -1.56 3.47
N ILE A 94 -10.67 -1.77 2.18
CA ILE A 94 -11.28 -0.75 1.32
C ILE A 94 -12.80 -0.79 1.45
N GLN A 95 -13.37 -1.98 1.61
CA GLN A 95 -14.81 -2.24 1.72
C GLN A 95 -15.64 -1.60 0.61
N MET A 96 -15.08 -1.60 -0.61
CA MET A 96 -15.76 -1.12 -1.81
C MET A 96 -15.84 -2.26 -2.81
N ASN A 97 -16.94 -2.27 -3.55
CA ASN A 97 -17.12 -3.22 -4.64
C ASN A 97 -16.40 -2.71 -5.87
N LEU A 98 -15.29 -3.34 -6.21
CA LEU A 98 -14.43 -2.90 -7.32
C LEU A 98 -14.57 -3.83 -8.52
N GLY A 99 -14.54 -3.22 -9.72
CA GLY A 99 -14.43 -4.00 -10.94
C GLY A 99 -13.02 -4.58 -11.12
N PRO A 100 -12.83 -5.48 -12.11
CA PRO A 100 -11.56 -6.21 -12.26
C PRO A 100 -10.32 -5.31 -12.39
N ASN A 101 -10.42 -4.21 -13.11
CA ASN A 101 -9.28 -3.30 -13.30
C ASN A 101 -8.92 -2.57 -12.01
N ARG A 102 -9.94 -2.17 -11.24
CA ARG A 102 -9.72 -1.45 -9.98
C ARG A 102 -9.21 -2.37 -8.88
N ILE A 103 -9.56 -3.65 -8.92
CA ILE A 103 -8.98 -4.64 -8.02
C ILE A 103 -7.45 -4.70 -8.21
N LYS A 104 -6.99 -4.66 -9.46
CA LYS A 104 -5.54 -4.63 -9.74
C LYS A 104 -4.88 -3.38 -9.18
N CYS A 105 -5.55 -2.23 -9.27
CA CYS A 105 -5.05 -1.00 -8.66
C CYS A 105 -4.93 -1.12 -7.14
N ALA A 106 -5.94 -1.72 -6.51
CA ALA A 106 -5.94 -1.92 -5.06
C ALA A 106 -4.86 -2.90 -4.59
N LEU A 107 -4.52 -3.89 -5.42
CA LEU A 107 -3.53 -4.91 -5.05
C LEU A 107 -2.09 -4.50 -5.35
N LEU A 108 -1.87 -3.44 -6.12
CA LEU A 108 -0.52 -3.00 -6.47
C LEU A 108 0.33 -2.69 -5.22
N PRO A 109 -0.16 -1.94 -4.22
CA PRO A 109 0.62 -1.71 -3.00
C PRO A 109 0.97 -2.99 -2.25
N LEU A 110 0.07 -3.99 -2.25
CA LEU A 110 0.35 -5.27 -1.61
C LEU A 110 1.49 -6.00 -2.32
N ILE A 111 1.46 -6.02 -3.66
CA ILE A 111 2.52 -6.64 -4.45
C ILE A 111 3.87 -6.00 -4.10
N ALA A 112 3.92 -4.67 -4.02
CA ALA A 112 5.13 -3.95 -3.65
C ALA A 112 5.57 -4.30 -2.23
N LEU A 113 4.65 -4.29 -1.27
CA LEU A 113 4.96 -4.53 0.14
C LEU A 113 5.49 -5.94 0.37
N GLN A 114 4.97 -6.94 -0.33
CA GLN A 114 5.41 -8.33 -0.18
C GLN A 114 6.77 -8.62 -0.82
N LYS A 115 7.31 -7.69 -1.58
CA LYS A 115 8.64 -7.81 -2.18
C LYS A 115 9.77 -7.23 -1.31
N CYS A 116 9.44 -6.60 -0.21
CA CYS A 116 10.44 -5.99 0.67
C CYS A 116 11.33 -7.02 1.40
#